data_62c2a1af86f8e62369eed6b4f66e096e
#
_entry.id   62c2a1af86f8e62369eed6b4f66e096e
#
_cell.length_a   1.000
_cell.length_b   1.000
_cell.length_c   1.000
_cell.angle_alpha   90.00
_cell.angle_beta   90.00
_cell.angle_gamma   90.00
#
_symmetry.space_group_name_H-M   'P 1'
#
loop_
_entity.id
_entity.type
_entity.pdbx_description
1 polymer ?
#
loop_
_entity_poly.entity_id
_entity_poly.type
_entity_poly.pdbx_seq_one_letter_code
_entity_poly.pdbx_strand_id
1 'polypeptide(L)'
;MEYEPGLQWLTGMQVVNHHTLSEFRMEHGEALTDLFAQLLVVLSDAGLVKMRLVAHDGTKIRAQAGVDWFRREATLRRRLEAARQLVEEDPQADGGVNRRQQAAQQRARRERVVRAESALEQLHKIQANLKEAKQKDGARVSIIEAEARLMKHGDHAIAPSYNAQVSTDADSGVIVGVHLSQSADDSHELPPAMEEIHQNLGRKPEQVVADGGFTNRESIQRMAEEGIDFYGSLPDAKEPSEAAMKSHGIDPKFAPHFFILQPETRTAQCPAGKTLRYLRQVTKRGDCYASYRASGADCVACAFQKLCRPNHATQGRIVSFRGQEREQVAAFRQKMSRAEGQRIYKQRGAIAEFPFAWIKERMKLRKFRLLGIRKARLEALWAALAYNVMLWIGALRQGAPVQPAAA
;
A
#
# COMPACT_ATOMS: atom_id res chain seq x y z
N MET A 1 -17.67 -14.33 26.45
CA MET A 1 -19.00 -13.83 26.79
C MET A 1 -19.60 -14.47 28.03
N GLU A 2 -19.45 -15.76 28.26
CA GLU A 2 -20.02 -16.45 29.42
C GLU A 2 -19.59 -15.90 30.79
N TYR A 3 -18.42 -15.28 30.88
CA TYR A 3 -17.83 -14.92 32.18
C TYR A 3 -17.67 -13.39 32.36
N GLU A 4 -18.14 -12.57 31.40
CA GLU A 4 -18.07 -11.13 31.47
C GLU A 4 -19.44 -10.51 31.78
N PRO A 5 -19.66 -9.97 33.00
CA PRO A 5 -20.96 -9.46 33.40
C PRO A 5 -21.52 -8.36 32.53
N GLY A 6 -20.64 -7.45 32.02
CA GLY A 6 -21.05 -6.38 31.13
C GLY A 6 -21.55 -6.88 29.78
N LEU A 7 -20.91 -7.90 29.21
CA LEU A 7 -21.37 -8.53 27.98
C LEU A 7 -22.64 -9.33 28.16
N GLN A 8 -22.79 -10.01 29.30
CA GLN A 8 -24.04 -10.71 29.66
C GLN A 8 -25.20 -9.73 29.77
N TRP A 9 -24.99 -8.59 30.42
CA TRP A 9 -26.00 -7.54 30.52
C TRP A 9 -26.40 -7.01 29.14
N LEU A 10 -25.45 -6.73 28.25
CA LEU A 10 -25.72 -6.26 26.89
C LEU A 10 -26.50 -7.28 26.04
N THR A 11 -26.33 -8.58 26.29
CA THR A 11 -27.02 -9.65 25.57
C THR A 11 -28.32 -10.11 26.27
N GLY A 12 -28.78 -9.37 27.27
CA GLY A 12 -29.97 -9.76 28.06
C GLY A 12 -29.77 -11.08 28.80
N MET A 13 -28.55 -11.33 29.30
CA MET A 13 -28.15 -12.58 30.01
C MET A 13 -28.18 -13.84 29.11
N GLN A 14 -28.27 -13.65 27.79
CA GLN A 14 -28.20 -14.76 26.83
C GLN A 14 -26.78 -15.03 26.38
N VAL A 15 -26.44 -16.31 26.24
CA VAL A 15 -25.13 -16.73 25.70
C VAL A 15 -25.17 -16.64 24.19
N VAL A 16 -24.41 -15.67 23.64
CA VAL A 16 -24.23 -15.54 22.19
C VAL A 16 -23.08 -16.42 21.74
N ASN A 17 -23.36 -17.33 20.81
CA ASN A 17 -22.37 -18.25 20.25
C ASN A 17 -21.37 -17.49 19.37
N HIS A 18 -20.12 -17.94 19.34
CA HIS A 18 -19.07 -17.39 18.50
C HIS A 18 -19.37 -17.52 16.99
N HIS A 19 -20.12 -18.55 16.57
CA HIS A 19 -20.61 -18.68 15.19
C HIS A 19 -21.55 -17.54 14.83
N THR A 20 -22.54 -17.24 15.67
CA THR A 20 -23.48 -16.13 15.47
C THR A 20 -22.76 -14.80 15.30
N LEU A 21 -21.73 -14.53 16.11
CA LEU A 21 -20.91 -13.30 15.96
C LEU A 21 -20.09 -13.29 14.68
N SER A 22 -19.61 -14.45 14.24
CA SER A 22 -18.86 -14.57 13.00
C SER A 22 -19.76 -14.38 11.78
N GLU A 23 -20.95 -14.97 11.79
CA GLU A 23 -21.96 -14.83 10.74
C GLU A 23 -22.46 -13.39 10.67
N PHE A 24 -22.83 -12.79 11.80
CA PHE A 24 -23.23 -11.39 11.88
C PHE A 24 -22.25 -10.44 11.19
N ARG A 25 -20.93 -10.58 11.48
CA ARG A 25 -19.91 -9.74 10.82
C ARG A 25 -19.88 -9.92 9.31
N MET A 26 -20.19 -11.12 8.83
CA MET A 26 -20.13 -11.42 7.40
C MET A 26 -21.38 -10.96 6.65
N GLU A 27 -22.52 -11.06 7.27
CA GLU A 27 -23.82 -10.71 6.69
C GLU A 27 -24.04 -9.20 6.72
N HIS A 28 -23.54 -8.51 7.74
CA HIS A 28 -23.77 -7.08 7.97
C HIS A 28 -22.52 -6.22 7.67
N GLY A 29 -21.65 -6.65 6.74
CA GLY A 29 -20.42 -5.93 6.41
C GLY A 29 -20.67 -4.52 5.84
N GLU A 30 -21.71 -4.32 5.05
CA GLU A 30 -22.11 -3.01 4.52
C GLU A 30 -22.64 -2.12 5.64
N ALA A 31 -23.54 -2.62 6.47
CA ALA A 31 -24.07 -1.89 7.61
C ALA A 31 -22.98 -1.45 8.60
N LEU A 32 -21.88 -2.21 8.72
CA LEU A 32 -20.73 -1.82 9.54
C LEU A 32 -19.94 -0.67 8.91
N THR A 33 -19.85 -0.63 7.58
CA THR A 33 -19.22 0.49 6.86
C THR A 33 -20.06 1.76 7.05
N ASP A 34 -21.37 1.64 6.92
CA ASP A 34 -22.31 2.75 7.17
C ASP A 34 -22.25 3.22 8.62
N LEU A 35 -22.18 2.30 9.59
CA LEU A 35 -22.05 2.63 11.01
C LEU A 35 -20.74 3.38 11.29
N PHE A 36 -19.64 3.03 10.62
CA PHE A 36 -18.39 3.76 10.75
C PHE A 36 -18.54 5.20 10.25
N ALA A 37 -19.13 5.40 9.07
CA ALA A 37 -19.39 6.73 8.53
C ALA A 37 -20.35 7.55 9.44
N GLN A 38 -21.44 6.93 9.93
CA GLN A 38 -22.36 7.57 10.87
C GLN A 38 -21.66 8.00 12.17
N LEU A 39 -20.82 7.14 12.73
CA LEU A 39 -20.03 7.47 13.92
C LEU A 39 -19.12 8.68 13.64
N LEU A 40 -18.47 8.75 12.50
CA LEU A 40 -17.62 9.88 12.13
C LEU A 40 -18.42 11.19 12.01
N VAL A 41 -19.65 11.14 11.48
CA VAL A 41 -20.54 12.32 11.45
C VAL A 41 -20.86 12.78 12.87
N VAL A 42 -21.26 11.87 13.75
CA VAL A 42 -21.55 12.19 15.17
C VAL A 42 -20.33 12.79 15.86
N LEU A 43 -19.13 12.24 15.63
CA LEU A 43 -17.89 12.78 16.19
C LEU A 43 -17.51 14.16 15.60
N SER A 44 -17.85 14.39 14.33
CA SER A 44 -17.68 15.69 13.67
C SER A 44 -18.61 16.74 14.25
N ASP A 45 -19.89 16.40 14.44
CA ASP A 45 -20.89 17.29 15.05
C ASP A 45 -20.55 17.61 16.50
N ALA A 46 -19.96 16.66 17.23
CA ALA A 46 -19.42 16.87 18.57
C ALA A 46 -18.11 17.70 18.59
N GLY A 47 -17.62 18.16 17.43
CA GLY A 47 -16.40 18.97 17.31
C GLY A 47 -15.10 18.20 17.52
N LEU A 48 -15.14 16.87 17.58
CA LEU A 48 -13.97 16.00 17.74
C LEU A 48 -13.22 15.81 16.43
N VAL A 49 -13.90 15.77 15.28
CA VAL A 49 -13.28 15.61 13.96
C VAL A 49 -13.25 16.96 13.24
N LYS A 50 -12.07 17.59 13.20
CA LYS A 50 -11.90 18.92 12.62
C LYS A 50 -11.41 18.92 11.19
N MET A 51 -10.68 17.90 10.78
CA MET A 51 -10.12 17.74 9.42
C MET A 51 -9.14 18.83 8.99
N ARG A 52 -8.55 19.56 9.95
CA ARG A 52 -7.51 20.56 9.67
C ARG A 52 -6.21 19.91 9.24
N LEU A 53 -5.75 18.90 9.98
CA LEU A 53 -4.58 18.10 9.67
C LEU A 53 -4.91 16.62 9.89
N VAL A 54 -4.69 15.81 8.87
CA VAL A 54 -4.82 14.35 8.94
C VAL A 54 -3.44 13.73 8.76
N ALA A 55 -3.05 12.83 9.66
CA ALA A 55 -1.90 11.99 9.48
C ALA A 55 -2.31 10.68 8.80
N HIS A 56 -1.63 10.32 7.71
CA HIS A 56 -1.83 9.06 7.01
C HIS A 56 -0.59 8.18 7.13
N ASP A 57 -0.80 6.90 7.47
CA ASP A 57 0.29 5.93 7.59
C ASP A 57 -0.21 4.51 7.30
N GLY A 58 0.72 3.64 6.92
CA GLY A 58 0.47 2.24 6.60
C GLY A 58 1.15 1.28 7.56
N THR A 59 0.50 0.16 7.84
CA THR A 59 1.12 -0.92 8.62
C THR A 59 0.79 -2.29 8.05
N LYS A 60 1.78 -3.16 8.01
CA LYS A 60 1.60 -4.53 7.53
C LYS A 60 1.06 -5.40 8.65
N ILE A 61 -0.12 -5.98 8.42
CA ILE A 61 -0.77 -6.93 9.32
C ILE A 61 -0.76 -8.30 8.64
N ARG A 62 -0.30 -9.32 9.36
CA ARG A 62 -0.19 -10.68 8.83
C ARG A 62 -1.56 -11.22 8.41
N ALA A 63 -1.60 -11.87 7.28
CA ALA A 63 -2.76 -12.64 6.81
C ALA A 63 -2.86 -13.98 7.55
N GLN A 64 -3.96 -14.69 7.41
CA GLN A 64 -4.14 -15.99 8.05
C GLN A 64 -3.31 -17.09 7.36
N ALA A 65 -3.07 -16.98 6.06
CA ALA A 65 -2.24 -17.92 5.32
C ALA A 65 -0.80 -17.98 5.83
N GLY A 66 -0.20 -19.16 5.83
CA GLY A 66 1.24 -19.36 6.01
C GLY A 66 2.01 -19.24 4.68
N VAL A 67 3.32 -19.05 4.76
CA VAL A 67 4.22 -19.01 3.60
C VAL A 67 4.18 -20.31 2.79
N ASP A 68 4.01 -21.43 3.49
CA ASP A 68 3.98 -22.77 2.88
C ASP A 68 2.80 -23.02 1.94
N TRP A 69 1.81 -22.13 1.92
CA TRP A 69 0.67 -22.22 1.01
C TRP A 69 0.88 -21.50 -0.32
N PHE A 70 2.00 -20.80 -0.48
CA PHE A 70 2.32 -20.09 -1.73
C PHE A 70 2.83 -21.04 -2.80
N ARG A 71 2.19 -21.00 -3.98
CA ARG A 71 2.45 -21.91 -5.11
C ARG A 71 2.67 -21.14 -6.40
N ARG A 72 3.50 -21.72 -7.28
CA ARG A 72 3.70 -21.27 -8.66
C ARG A 72 2.56 -21.76 -9.55
N GLU A 73 2.45 -21.17 -10.73
CA GLU A 73 1.40 -21.44 -11.71
C GLU A 73 1.25 -22.93 -12.03
N ALA A 74 2.33 -23.64 -12.38
CA ALA A 74 2.28 -25.07 -12.72
C ALA A 74 1.67 -25.92 -11.60
N THR A 75 1.95 -25.60 -10.34
CA THR A 75 1.37 -26.33 -9.20
C THR A 75 -0.10 -25.96 -9.00
N LEU A 76 -0.48 -24.70 -9.22
CA LEU A 76 -1.87 -24.26 -9.11
C LEU A 76 -2.73 -24.90 -10.20
N ARG A 77 -2.25 -24.93 -11.46
CA ARG A 77 -2.96 -25.60 -12.56
C ARG A 77 -3.18 -27.09 -12.29
N ARG A 78 -2.14 -27.79 -11.84
CA ARG A 78 -2.26 -29.22 -11.47
C ARG A 78 -3.27 -29.42 -10.33
N ARG A 79 -3.30 -28.55 -9.33
CA ARG A 79 -4.27 -28.62 -8.22
C ARG A 79 -5.69 -28.30 -8.66
N LEU A 80 -5.86 -27.37 -9.60
CA LEU A 80 -7.16 -27.08 -10.19
C LEU A 80 -7.70 -28.29 -10.93
N GLU A 81 -6.88 -28.90 -11.77
CA GLU A 81 -7.25 -30.11 -12.52
C GLU A 81 -7.66 -31.26 -11.58
N ALA A 82 -6.84 -31.55 -10.59
CA ALA A 82 -7.18 -32.57 -9.59
C ALA A 82 -8.46 -32.23 -8.80
N ALA A 83 -8.70 -30.94 -8.51
CA ALA A 83 -9.92 -30.53 -7.83
C ALA A 83 -11.17 -30.67 -8.70
N ARG A 84 -11.06 -30.39 -10.01
CA ARG A 84 -12.15 -30.59 -10.98
C ARG A 84 -12.50 -32.08 -11.13
N GLN A 85 -11.49 -32.94 -11.27
CA GLN A 85 -11.71 -34.39 -11.32
C GLN A 85 -12.46 -34.90 -10.09
N LEU A 86 -12.07 -34.45 -8.87
CA LEU A 86 -12.77 -34.81 -7.65
C LEU A 86 -14.23 -34.32 -7.58
N VAL A 87 -14.60 -33.26 -8.32
CA VAL A 87 -16.00 -32.80 -8.40
C VAL A 87 -16.80 -33.66 -9.39
N GLU A 88 -16.15 -34.17 -10.46
CA GLU A 88 -16.77 -35.02 -11.47
C GLU A 88 -16.98 -36.46 -10.98
N GLU A 89 -16.15 -36.94 -10.04
CA GLU A 89 -16.30 -38.25 -9.42
C GLU A 89 -17.62 -38.33 -8.62
N ASP A 90 -18.49 -39.29 -8.95
CA ASP A 90 -19.78 -39.47 -8.30
C ASP A 90 -19.61 -39.91 -6.83
N PRO A 91 -20.20 -39.17 -5.85
CA PRO A 91 -20.11 -39.52 -4.44
C PRO A 91 -20.91 -40.77 -4.05
N GLN A 92 -21.66 -41.38 -4.96
CA GLN A 92 -22.50 -42.53 -4.63
C GLN A 92 -21.75 -43.86 -4.44
N ALA A 93 -20.42 -43.87 -4.67
CA ALA A 93 -19.61 -45.08 -4.55
C ALA A 93 -19.38 -45.58 -3.11
N ASP A 94 -19.57 -44.75 -2.11
CA ASP A 94 -19.38 -45.14 -0.69
C ASP A 94 -20.74 -45.35 0.04
N GLY A 95 -21.18 -46.59 0.08
CA GLY A 95 -22.48 -47.01 0.61
C GLY A 95 -22.70 -46.85 2.12
N GLY A 96 -22.00 -45.97 2.81
CA GLY A 96 -22.12 -45.77 4.28
C GLY A 96 -22.18 -44.30 4.75
N VAL A 97 -22.14 -43.31 3.85
CA VAL A 97 -22.03 -41.91 4.24
C VAL A 97 -23.41 -41.22 4.32
N ASN A 98 -23.69 -40.57 5.46
CA ASN A 98 -24.93 -39.81 5.69
C ASN A 98 -25.06 -38.64 4.68
N ARG A 99 -26.30 -38.34 4.25
CA ARG A 99 -26.65 -37.27 3.29
C ARG A 99 -26.04 -35.89 3.65
N ARG A 100 -25.90 -35.56 4.93
CA ARG A 100 -25.23 -34.34 5.41
C ARG A 100 -23.73 -34.38 5.16
N GLN A 101 -23.09 -35.50 5.34
CA GLN A 101 -21.68 -35.70 5.10
C GLN A 101 -21.35 -35.60 3.59
N GLN A 102 -22.18 -36.20 2.74
CA GLN A 102 -22.08 -36.10 1.29
C GLN A 102 -22.18 -34.65 0.81
N ALA A 103 -23.17 -33.90 1.31
CA ALA A 103 -23.35 -32.49 0.97
C ALA A 103 -22.16 -31.62 1.46
N ALA A 104 -21.57 -31.95 2.62
CA ALA A 104 -20.38 -31.25 3.13
C ALA A 104 -19.14 -31.57 2.29
N GLN A 105 -18.95 -32.82 1.88
CA GLN A 105 -17.87 -33.24 0.98
C GLN A 105 -17.97 -32.58 -0.39
N GLN A 106 -19.15 -32.55 -0.98
CA GLN A 106 -19.39 -31.86 -2.25
C GLN A 106 -19.10 -30.34 -2.15
N ARG A 107 -19.54 -29.68 -1.09
CA ARG A 107 -19.20 -28.29 -0.83
C ARG A 107 -17.68 -28.09 -0.74
N ALA A 108 -16.99 -28.93 0.04
CA ALA A 108 -15.54 -28.86 0.18
C ALA A 108 -14.79 -29.09 -1.15
N ARG A 109 -15.26 -30.01 -2.01
CA ARG A 109 -14.72 -30.23 -3.36
C ARG A 109 -14.90 -29.00 -4.24
N ARG A 110 -16.10 -28.40 -4.31
CA ARG A 110 -16.38 -27.16 -5.07
C ARG A 110 -15.54 -25.99 -4.55
N GLU A 111 -15.41 -25.83 -3.24
CA GLU A 111 -14.57 -24.78 -2.64
C GLU A 111 -13.11 -24.92 -3.05
N ARG A 112 -12.56 -26.13 -3.21
CA ARG A 112 -11.19 -26.34 -3.69
C ARG A 112 -11.00 -25.83 -5.13
N VAL A 113 -11.99 -26.06 -5.99
CA VAL A 113 -11.98 -25.53 -7.37
C VAL A 113 -11.97 -24.00 -7.34
N VAL A 114 -12.93 -23.38 -6.63
CA VAL A 114 -13.05 -21.92 -6.52
C VAL A 114 -11.76 -21.29 -5.97
N ARG A 115 -11.15 -21.89 -4.95
CA ARG A 115 -9.88 -21.40 -4.38
C ARG A 115 -8.73 -21.48 -5.37
N ALA A 116 -8.62 -22.56 -6.14
CA ALA A 116 -7.58 -22.73 -7.13
C ALA A 116 -7.76 -21.77 -8.32
N GLU A 117 -8.98 -21.53 -8.76
CA GLU A 117 -9.32 -20.56 -9.80
C GLU A 117 -9.01 -19.13 -9.34
N SER A 118 -9.43 -18.74 -8.14
CA SER A 118 -9.10 -17.44 -7.56
C SER A 118 -7.58 -17.25 -7.42
N ALA A 119 -6.85 -18.28 -7.01
CA ALA A 119 -5.39 -18.23 -6.92
C ALA A 119 -4.74 -18.02 -8.29
N LEU A 120 -5.21 -18.67 -9.35
CA LEU A 120 -4.71 -18.47 -10.71
C LEU A 120 -5.04 -17.07 -11.23
N GLU A 121 -6.25 -16.57 -10.99
CA GLU A 121 -6.65 -15.21 -11.38
C GLU A 121 -5.74 -14.15 -10.73
N GLN A 122 -5.52 -14.28 -9.42
CA GLN A 122 -4.63 -13.38 -8.70
C GLN A 122 -3.17 -13.48 -9.17
N LEU A 123 -2.70 -14.69 -9.51
CA LEU A 123 -1.37 -14.89 -10.08
C LEU A 123 -1.22 -14.18 -11.42
N HIS A 124 -2.20 -14.31 -12.32
CA HIS A 124 -2.20 -13.63 -13.61
C HIS A 124 -2.19 -12.10 -13.45
N LYS A 125 -2.95 -11.55 -12.49
CA LYS A 125 -2.90 -10.11 -12.16
C LYS A 125 -1.50 -9.67 -11.73
N ILE A 126 -0.81 -10.47 -10.90
CA ILE A 126 0.58 -10.18 -10.50
C ILE A 126 1.51 -10.25 -11.71
N GLN A 127 1.41 -11.30 -12.53
CA GLN A 127 2.26 -11.50 -13.70
C GLN A 127 2.09 -10.41 -14.76
N ALA A 128 0.87 -9.87 -14.93
CA ALA A 128 0.61 -8.77 -15.85
C ALA A 128 1.39 -7.50 -15.49
N ASN A 129 1.63 -7.26 -14.20
CA ASN A 129 2.38 -6.11 -13.71
C ASN A 129 3.90 -6.30 -13.71
N LEU A 130 4.40 -7.53 -13.93
CA LEU A 130 5.82 -7.84 -13.95
C LEU A 130 6.37 -7.73 -15.39
N LYS A 131 7.54 -7.10 -15.53
CA LYS A 131 8.17 -6.83 -16.84
C LYS A 131 9.02 -7.98 -17.34
N GLU A 132 9.72 -8.69 -16.43
CA GLU A 132 10.70 -9.71 -16.78
C GLU A 132 10.08 -11.11 -16.76
N ALA A 133 10.35 -11.95 -17.76
CA ALA A 133 9.88 -13.33 -17.83
C ALA A 133 10.27 -14.15 -16.59
N LYS A 134 11.53 -14.02 -16.12
CA LYS A 134 12.01 -14.71 -14.92
C LYS A 134 11.23 -14.35 -13.66
N GLN A 135 10.78 -13.09 -13.53
CA GLN A 135 9.95 -12.66 -12.42
C GLN A 135 8.54 -13.25 -12.51
N LYS A 136 7.97 -13.32 -13.73
CA LYS A 136 6.67 -13.95 -13.98
C LYS A 136 6.67 -15.43 -13.58
N ASP A 137 7.69 -16.18 -13.99
CA ASP A 137 7.83 -17.59 -13.62
C ASP A 137 8.09 -17.81 -12.13
N GLY A 138 8.71 -16.85 -11.47
CA GLY A 138 8.97 -16.83 -10.04
C GLY A 138 7.75 -16.47 -9.18
N ALA A 139 6.70 -15.88 -9.77
CA ALA A 139 5.54 -15.40 -9.06
C ALA A 139 4.80 -16.54 -8.33
N ARG A 140 4.32 -16.24 -7.13
CA ARG A 140 3.64 -17.22 -6.27
C ARG A 140 2.43 -16.56 -5.60
N VAL A 141 1.38 -17.34 -5.39
CA VAL A 141 0.15 -16.93 -4.71
C VAL A 141 -0.27 -18.03 -3.72
N SER A 142 -0.87 -17.64 -2.62
CA SER A 142 -1.45 -18.56 -1.66
C SER A 142 -2.72 -19.21 -2.24
N ILE A 143 -2.82 -20.55 -2.10
CA ILE A 143 -4.02 -21.27 -2.56
C ILE A 143 -5.21 -21.12 -1.62
N ILE A 144 -4.97 -20.76 -0.36
CA ILE A 144 -6.04 -20.60 0.65
C ILE A 144 -6.46 -19.15 0.83
N GLU A 145 -5.57 -18.20 0.52
CA GLU A 145 -5.80 -16.76 0.66
C GLU A 145 -5.09 -16.04 -0.49
N ALA A 146 -5.69 -16.12 -1.67
CA ALA A 146 -5.09 -15.71 -2.93
C ALA A 146 -4.76 -14.20 -2.99
N GLU A 147 -5.41 -13.40 -2.19
CA GLU A 147 -5.25 -11.94 -2.12
C GLU A 147 -4.10 -11.50 -1.21
N ALA A 148 -3.65 -12.36 -0.28
CA ALA A 148 -2.50 -12.06 0.58
C ALA A 148 -1.21 -11.96 -0.24
N ARG A 149 -0.32 -11.05 0.15
CA ARG A 149 0.98 -10.82 -0.50
C ARG A 149 2.10 -11.06 0.49
N LEU A 150 3.24 -11.57 -0.01
CA LEU A 150 4.45 -11.67 0.80
C LEU A 150 5.01 -10.27 1.00
N MET A 151 5.01 -9.79 2.24
CA MET A 151 5.48 -8.46 2.60
C MET A 151 6.58 -8.55 3.65
N LYS A 152 7.57 -7.67 3.54
CA LYS A 152 8.62 -7.51 4.55
C LYS A 152 8.09 -6.67 5.72
N HIS A 153 8.21 -7.18 6.92
CA HIS A 153 7.85 -6.51 8.17
C HIS A 153 9.03 -5.75 8.79
N GLY A 154 8.77 -4.95 9.82
CA GLY A 154 9.80 -4.18 10.51
C GLY A 154 10.84 -5.04 11.24
N ASP A 155 10.48 -6.27 11.62
CA ASP A 155 11.39 -7.29 12.17
C ASP A 155 12.21 -8.03 11.10
N HIS A 156 12.19 -7.54 9.85
CA HIS A 156 12.78 -8.13 8.67
C HIS A 156 12.20 -9.48 8.21
N ALA A 157 11.23 -10.04 8.92
CA ALA A 157 10.53 -11.24 8.48
C ALA A 157 9.69 -10.97 7.22
N ILE A 158 9.62 -11.97 6.33
CA ILE A 158 8.72 -11.93 5.17
C ILE A 158 7.54 -12.84 5.49
N ALA A 159 6.34 -12.28 5.51
CA ALA A 159 5.13 -13.03 5.80
C ALA A 159 3.97 -12.62 4.86
N PRO A 160 3.02 -13.56 4.62
CA PRO A 160 1.77 -13.21 3.97
C PRO A 160 1.03 -12.15 4.77
N SER A 161 0.66 -11.05 4.12
CA SER A 161 0.13 -9.87 4.81
C SER A 161 -0.76 -9.05 3.89
N TYR A 162 -1.51 -8.15 4.52
CA TYR A 162 -2.15 -6.99 3.90
C TYR A 162 -1.53 -5.71 4.45
N ASN A 163 -1.53 -4.67 3.66
CA ASN A 163 -1.08 -3.35 4.07
C ASN A 163 -2.31 -2.56 4.55
N ALA A 164 -2.42 -2.36 5.86
CA ALA A 164 -3.50 -1.62 6.47
C ALA A 164 -3.15 -0.13 6.47
N GLN A 165 -3.95 0.66 5.79
CA GLN A 165 -3.84 2.10 5.63
C GLN A 165 -4.79 2.78 6.60
N VAL A 166 -4.31 3.72 7.40
CA VAL A 166 -5.09 4.43 8.42
C VAL A 166 -4.85 5.93 8.32
N SER A 167 -5.94 6.67 8.29
CA SER A 167 -5.95 8.14 8.33
C SER A 167 -6.49 8.61 9.66
N THR A 168 -5.77 9.49 10.35
CA THR A 168 -6.07 9.93 11.72
C THR A 168 -6.15 11.45 11.79
N ASP A 169 -7.26 11.98 12.31
CA ASP A 169 -7.40 13.42 12.62
C ASP A 169 -6.40 13.80 13.72
N ALA A 170 -5.60 14.83 13.46
CA ALA A 170 -4.51 15.23 14.36
C ALA A 170 -4.98 15.87 15.66
N ASP A 171 -6.14 16.53 15.65
CA ASP A 171 -6.65 17.24 16.82
C ASP A 171 -7.21 16.27 17.87
N SER A 172 -7.85 15.18 17.43
CA SER A 172 -8.58 14.27 18.31
C SER A 172 -7.98 12.85 18.38
N GLY A 173 -7.16 12.49 17.41
CA GLY A 173 -6.69 11.11 17.25
C GLY A 173 -7.74 10.16 16.65
N VAL A 174 -8.92 10.65 16.23
CA VAL A 174 -9.98 9.84 15.63
C VAL A 174 -9.54 9.29 14.29
N ILE A 175 -9.72 8.00 14.06
CA ILE A 175 -9.50 7.36 12.76
C ILE A 175 -10.64 7.78 11.82
N VAL A 176 -10.30 8.48 10.74
CA VAL A 176 -11.26 9.00 9.74
C VAL A 176 -11.31 8.18 8.46
N GLY A 177 -10.35 7.29 8.25
CA GLY A 177 -10.30 6.34 7.13
C GLY A 177 -9.50 5.11 7.48
N VAL A 178 -9.93 3.94 6.99
CA VAL A 178 -9.23 2.66 7.16
C VAL A 178 -9.51 1.73 5.98
N HIS A 179 -8.47 1.37 5.23
CA HIS A 179 -8.59 0.39 4.16
C HIS A 179 -7.42 -0.60 4.13
N LEU A 180 -7.60 -1.68 3.40
CA LEU A 180 -6.55 -2.67 3.19
C LEU A 180 -6.12 -2.69 1.74
N SER A 181 -4.80 -2.64 1.54
CA SER A 181 -4.15 -2.77 0.24
C SER A 181 -3.40 -4.10 0.13
N GLN A 182 -3.25 -4.58 -1.09
CA GLN A 182 -2.37 -5.70 -1.45
C GLN A 182 -0.95 -5.22 -1.81
N SER A 183 -0.73 -3.91 -1.88
CA SER A 183 0.57 -3.34 -2.19
C SER A 183 1.53 -3.49 -1.02
N ALA A 184 2.76 -3.94 -1.31
CA ALA A 184 3.83 -4.01 -0.31
C ALA A 184 4.50 -2.64 -0.08
N ASP A 185 4.29 -1.67 -0.97
CA ASP A 185 4.77 -0.29 -0.85
C ASP A 185 3.59 0.70 -0.78
N ASP A 186 3.85 1.86 -0.22
CA ASP A 186 2.85 2.86 0.11
C ASP A 186 2.73 3.98 -0.95
N SER A 187 3.51 3.88 -2.04
CA SER A 187 3.69 4.98 -3.00
C SER A 187 2.42 5.43 -3.72
N HIS A 188 1.40 4.58 -3.80
CA HIS A 188 0.13 4.85 -4.48
C HIS A 188 -1.08 4.87 -3.54
N GLU A 189 -0.85 4.76 -2.22
CA GLU A 189 -1.95 4.57 -1.26
C GLU A 189 -2.56 5.90 -0.75
N LEU A 190 -1.87 7.04 -0.90
CA LEU A 190 -2.36 8.32 -0.38
C LEU A 190 -3.63 8.83 -1.10
N PRO A 191 -3.72 8.85 -2.45
CA PRO A 191 -4.94 9.31 -3.13
C PRO A 191 -6.19 8.47 -2.81
N PRO A 192 -6.14 7.12 -2.80
CA PRO A 192 -7.29 6.31 -2.37
C PRO A 192 -7.72 6.58 -0.93
N ALA A 193 -6.77 6.87 -0.03
CA ALA A 193 -7.09 7.19 1.36
C ALA A 193 -7.85 8.52 1.48
N MET A 194 -7.48 9.54 0.69
CA MET A 194 -8.20 10.82 0.69
C MET A 194 -9.62 10.68 0.10
N GLU A 195 -9.78 9.83 -0.89
CA GLU A 195 -11.08 9.51 -1.46
C GLU A 195 -11.96 8.76 -0.45
N GLU A 196 -11.42 7.81 0.31
CA GLU A 196 -12.16 7.12 1.37
C GLU A 196 -12.62 8.08 2.47
N ILE A 197 -11.78 9.03 2.89
CA ILE A 197 -12.17 10.08 3.83
C ILE A 197 -13.34 10.91 3.26
N HIS A 198 -13.26 11.26 1.98
CA HIS A 198 -14.34 12.00 1.32
C HIS A 198 -15.66 11.20 1.31
N GLN A 199 -15.60 9.90 1.03
CA GLN A 199 -16.77 9.02 1.09
C GLN A 199 -17.37 8.93 2.49
N ASN A 200 -16.54 8.91 3.52
CA ASN A 200 -16.98 8.79 4.91
C ASN A 200 -17.56 10.09 5.48
N LEU A 201 -17.02 11.26 5.11
CA LEU A 201 -17.30 12.57 5.75
C LEU A 201 -17.84 13.63 4.79
N GLY A 202 -17.95 13.35 3.48
CA GLY A 202 -18.35 14.30 2.46
C GLY A 202 -17.37 15.45 2.22
N ARG A 203 -16.20 15.44 2.86
CA ARG A 203 -15.14 16.45 2.74
C ARG A 203 -13.76 15.85 2.85
N LYS A 204 -12.78 16.52 2.24
CA LYS A 204 -11.35 16.17 2.35
C LYS A 204 -10.68 17.00 3.45
N PRO A 205 -9.52 16.55 3.98
CA PRO A 205 -8.76 17.34 4.95
C PRO A 205 -8.16 18.60 4.31
N GLU A 206 -7.97 19.66 5.09
CA GLU A 206 -7.25 20.85 4.64
C GLU A 206 -5.76 20.53 4.44
N GLN A 207 -5.19 19.78 5.35
CA GLN A 207 -3.79 19.39 5.36
C GLN A 207 -3.64 17.88 5.56
N VAL A 208 -2.66 17.27 4.90
CA VAL A 208 -2.29 15.86 5.13
C VAL A 208 -0.80 15.73 5.36
N VAL A 209 -0.41 14.90 6.32
CA VAL A 209 0.97 14.54 6.57
C VAL A 209 1.15 13.03 6.45
N ALA A 210 2.15 12.61 5.66
CA ALA A 210 2.50 11.20 5.49
C ALA A 210 4.03 11.02 5.39
N ASP A 211 4.50 9.77 5.52
CA ASP A 211 5.93 9.51 5.45
C ASP A 211 6.51 9.56 4.01
N GLY A 212 7.83 9.33 3.90
CA GLY A 212 8.51 9.32 2.61
C GLY A 212 8.06 8.21 1.67
N GLY A 213 7.46 7.13 2.17
CA GLY A 213 6.91 6.02 1.39
C GLY A 213 5.72 6.46 0.53
N PHE A 214 4.90 7.37 1.06
CA PHE A 214 3.76 7.97 0.36
C PHE A 214 4.16 9.16 -0.52
N THR A 215 5.34 9.75 -0.24
CA THR A 215 5.74 11.01 -0.86
C THR A 215 6.45 10.78 -2.19
N ASN A 216 5.75 10.99 -3.26
CA ASN A 216 6.28 10.98 -4.62
C ASN A 216 5.66 12.12 -5.43
N ARG A 217 6.13 12.33 -6.67
CA ARG A 217 5.67 13.45 -7.51
C ARG A 217 4.21 13.35 -7.92
N GLU A 218 3.73 12.14 -8.10
CA GLU A 218 2.33 11.90 -8.46
C GLU A 218 1.41 12.23 -7.29
N SER A 219 1.74 11.78 -6.07
CA SER A 219 0.98 12.11 -4.87
C SER A 219 1.00 13.61 -4.57
N ILE A 220 2.16 14.29 -4.73
CA ILE A 220 2.25 15.75 -4.55
C ILE A 220 1.34 16.48 -5.53
N GLN A 221 1.40 16.10 -6.81
CA GLN A 221 0.56 16.72 -7.84
C GLN A 221 -0.92 16.47 -7.56
N ARG A 222 -1.28 15.22 -7.24
CA ARG A 222 -2.67 14.85 -6.97
C ARG A 222 -3.25 15.58 -5.77
N MET A 223 -2.50 15.70 -4.67
CA MET A 223 -2.94 16.47 -3.49
C MET A 223 -3.12 17.95 -3.82
N ALA A 224 -2.21 18.54 -4.63
CA ALA A 224 -2.35 19.93 -5.07
C ALA A 224 -3.58 20.14 -5.97
N GLU A 225 -3.87 19.21 -6.89
CA GLU A 225 -5.08 19.25 -7.74
C GLU A 225 -6.37 19.13 -6.91
N GLU A 226 -6.34 18.42 -5.81
CA GLU A 226 -7.47 18.24 -4.89
C GLU A 226 -7.57 19.35 -3.83
N GLY A 227 -6.66 20.34 -3.85
CA GLY A 227 -6.65 21.46 -2.91
C GLY A 227 -6.18 21.06 -1.50
N ILE A 228 -5.53 19.92 -1.35
CA ILE A 228 -5.01 19.41 -0.07
C ILE A 228 -3.56 19.87 0.11
N ASP A 229 -3.26 20.53 1.22
CA ASP A 229 -1.89 20.95 1.55
C ASP A 229 -1.08 19.79 2.13
N PHE A 230 -0.26 19.16 1.29
CA PHE A 230 0.47 17.91 1.61
C PHE A 230 1.85 18.17 2.23
N TYR A 231 2.15 17.50 3.34
CA TYR A 231 3.45 17.48 4.02
C TYR A 231 4.05 16.07 4.00
N GLY A 232 5.28 15.95 3.54
CA GLY A 232 5.96 14.66 3.41
C GLY A 232 7.45 14.81 3.13
N SER A 233 8.17 13.72 3.11
CA SER A 233 9.61 13.72 2.80
C SER A 233 9.83 13.23 1.38
N LEU A 234 10.08 14.15 0.44
CA LEU A 234 10.48 13.80 -0.91
C LEU A 234 12.01 13.71 -0.97
N PRO A 235 12.58 12.49 -1.11
CA PRO A 235 14.02 12.36 -1.24
C PRO A 235 14.50 13.03 -2.53
N ASP A 236 15.66 13.66 -2.45
CA ASP A 236 16.32 14.15 -3.64
C ASP A 236 16.68 12.99 -4.57
N ALA A 237 16.61 13.23 -5.88
CA ALA A 237 17.12 12.29 -6.83
C ALA A 237 18.63 12.14 -6.56
N LYS A 238 19.02 11.04 -5.96
CA LYS A 238 20.44 10.77 -5.72
C LYS A 238 21.14 10.61 -7.06
N GLU A 239 22.13 11.43 -7.31
CA GLU A 239 23.10 11.13 -8.35
C GLU A 239 23.70 9.73 -8.06
N PRO A 240 24.09 8.97 -9.10
CA PRO A 240 24.75 7.69 -8.90
C PRO A 240 25.96 7.90 -7.96
N SER A 241 25.96 7.21 -6.82
CA SER A 241 27.09 7.31 -5.90
C SER A 241 28.36 6.80 -6.58
N GLU A 242 29.52 7.33 -6.19
CA GLU A 242 30.81 6.83 -6.70
C GLU A 242 30.94 5.31 -6.55
N ALA A 243 30.43 4.75 -5.46
CA ALA A 243 30.42 3.31 -5.24
C ALA A 243 29.57 2.58 -6.29
N ALA A 244 28.39 3.11 -6.63
CA ALA A 244 27.55 2.54 -7.68
C ALA A 244 28.20 2.68 -9.07
N MET A 245 28.91 3.75 -9.32
CA MET A 245 29.66 3.91 -10.58
C MET A 245 30.83 2.93 -10.67
N LYS A 246 31.60 2.81 -9.59
CA LYS A 246 32.74 1.86 -9.50
C LYS A 246 32.27 0.41 -9.64
N SER A 247 31.11 0.03 -9.09
CA SER A 247 30.56 -1.34 -9.27
C SER A 247 30.19 -1.65 -10.71
N HIS A 248 29.91 -0.62 -11.52
CA HIS A 248 29.73 -0.76 -12.98
C HIS A 248 31.03 -0.53 -13.77
N GLY A 249 32.18 -0.36 -13.12
CA GLY A 249 33.48 -0.12 -13.72
C GLY A 249 33.62 1.26 -14.35
N ILE A 250 32.76 2.22 -14.00
CA ILE A 250 32.77 3.59 -14.54
C ILE A 250 33.59 4.48 -13.59
N ASP A 251 34.56 5.16 -14.12
CA ASP A 251 35.36 6.16 -13.39
C ASP A 251 34.44 7.33 -12.97
N PRO A 252 34.49 7.79 -11.70
CA PRO A 252 33.74 8.95 -11.22
C PRO A 252 33.84 10.22 -12.04
N LYS A 253 34.96 10.44 -12.72
CA LYS A 253 35.15 11.58 -13.65
C LYS A 253 34.20 11.59 -14.85
N PHE A 254 33.49 10.49 -15.10
CA PHE A 254 32.46 10.37 -16.13
C PHE A 254 31.06 10.30 -15.53
N ALA A 255 30.86 10.84 -14.33
CA ALA A 255 29.54 11.03 -13.73
C ALA A 255 28.69 12.01 -14.55
N PRO A 256 27.36 11.89 -14.53
CA PRO A 256 26.47 12.75 -15.34
C PRO A 256 26.70 14.26 -15.15
N HIS A 257 27.06 14.70 -13.96
CA HIS A 257 27.30 16.12 -13.67
C HIS A 257 28.57 16.73 -14.35
N PHE A 258 29.48 15.88 -14.83
CA PHE A 258 30.63 16.36 -15.65
C PHE A 258 30.30 16.54 -17.13
N PHE A 259 29.09 16.17 -17.56
CA PHE A 259 28.60 16.39 -18.90
C PHE A 259 27.90 17.76 -18.96
N ILE A 260 28.28 18.60 -19.89
CA ILE A 260 27.76 19.95 -20.03
C ILE A 260 26.52 19.91 -20.93
N LEU A 261 25.34 20.18 -20.36
CA LEU A 261 24.10 20.28 -21.12
C LEU A 261 24.01 21.62 -21.84
N GLN A 262 23.65 21.60 -23.11
CA GLN A 262 23.39 22.76 -23.96
C GLN A 262 21.91 22.73 -24.38
N PRO A 263 21.02 23.36 -23.62
CA PRO A 263 19.56 23.26 -23.85
C PRO A 263 19.14 23.83 -25.21
N GLU A 264 19.74 24.93 -25.64
CA GLU A 264 19.41 25.64 -26.88
C GLU A 264 19.59 24.77 -28.10
N THR A 265 20.66 24.00 -28.15
CA THR A 265 21.00 23.10 -29.27
C THR A 265 20.45 21.67 -29.06
N ARG A 266 19.84 21.41 -27.91
CA ARG A 266 19.40 20.05 -27.46
C ARG A 266 20.52 19.02 -27.56
N THR A 267 21.74 19.43 -27.14
CA THR A 267 22.95 18.59 -27.11
C THR A 267 23.56 18.57 -25.71
N ALA A 268 24.48 17.65 -25.49
CA ALA A 268 25.32 17.64 -24.30
C ALA A 268 26.77 17.34 -24.75
N GLN A 269 27.75 17.87 -24.02
CA GLN A 269 29.17 17.62 -24.28
C GLN A 269 29.74 16.71 -23.18
N CYS A 270 30.44 15.64 -23.55
CA CYS A 270 31.13 14.77 -22.60
C CYS A 270 32.46 15.37 -22.12
N PRO A 271 33.06 14.88 -21.02
CA PRO A 271 34.36 15.33 -20.52
C PRO A 271 35.51 15.18 -21.53
N ALA A 272 35.36 14.31 -22.54
CA ALA A 272 36.30 14.15 -23.63
C ALA A 272 36.00 15.04 -24.87
N GLY A 273 35.11 16.04 -24.73
CA GLY A 273 34.77 17.00 -25.78
C GLY A 273 33.84 16.48 -26.88
N LYS A 274 33.31 15.24 -26.78
CA LYS A 274 32.39 14.68 -27.79
C LYS A 274 30.95 15.09 -27.53
N THR A 275 30.18 15.32 -28.61
CA THR A 275 28.80 15.77 -28.57
C THR A 275 27.83 14.60 -28.44
N LEU A 276 26.91 14.68 -27.48
CA LEU A 276 25.76 13.80 -27.32
C LEU A 276 24.53 14.50 -27.89
N ARG A 277 23.77 13.81 -28.72
CA ARG A 277 22.50 14.32 -29.28
C ARG A 277 21.32 13.84 -28.45
N TYR A 278 20.29 14.64 -28.41
CA TYR A 278 19.03 14.26 -27.77
C TYR A 278 18.51 12.92 -28.33
N LEU A 279 18.18 12.01 -27.44
CA LEU A 279 17.69 10.68 -27.79
C LEU A 279 16.19 10.56 -27.55
N ARG A 280 15.76 10.82 -26.33
CA ARG A 280 14.37 10.70 -25.90
C ARG A 280 14.15 11.28 -24.51
N GLN A 281 12.89 11.54 -24.19
CA GLN A 281 12.44 11.80 -22.83
C GLN A 281 12.06 10.47 -22.14
N VAL A 282 12.44 10.32 -20.89
CA VAL A 282 12.14 9.13 -20.09
C VAL A 282 11.59 9.57 -18.74
N THR A 283 10.45 9.02 -18.35
CA THR A 283 9.91 9.23 -17.01
C THR A 283 10.35 8.09 -16.10
N LYS A 284 11.02 8.44 -14.99
CA LYS A 284 11.41 7.46 -13.95
C LYS A 284 10.91 7.97 -12.60
N ARG A 285 10.07 7.18 -11.93
CA ARG A 285 9.49 7.53 -10.62
C ARG A 285 8.83 8.93 -10.59
N GLY A 286 8.14 9.31 -11.68
CA GLY A 286 7.50 10.61 -11.83
C GLY A 286 8.44 11.76 -12.26
N ASP A 287 9.77 11.53 -12.33
CA ASP A 287 10.74 12.49 -12.86
C ASP A 287 10.86 12.38 -14.38
N CYS A 288 10.84 13.51 -15.05
CA CYS A 288 11.18 13.64 -16.46
C CYS A 288 12.70 13.78 -16.62
N TYR A 289 13.28 12.92 -17.44
CA TYR A 289 14.70 12.98 -17.81
C TYR A 289 14.82 13.11 -19.32
N ALA A 290 15.63 14.08 -19.76
CA ALA A 290 16.07 14.15 -21.14
C ALA A 290 17.33 13.30 -21.31
N SER A 291 17.30 12.29 -22.14
CA SER A 291 18.42 11.39 -22.41
C SER A 291 19.13 11.82 -23.67
N TYR A 292 20.45 11.84 -23.62
CA TYR A 292 21.34 12.20 -24.73
C TYR A 292 22.28 11.06 -24.99
N ARG A 293 22.62 10.82 -26.28
CA ARG A 293 23.51 9.73 -26.71
C ARG A 293 24.63 10.27 -27.57
N ALA A 294 25.86 9.84 -27.27
CA ALA A 294 27.02 10.05 -28.14
C ALA A 294 26.97 9.11 -29.35
N SER A 295 27.67 9.45 -30.44
CA SER A 295 27.90 8.53 -31.54
C SER A 295 28.69 7.29 -31.07
N GLY A 296 28.33 6.11 -31.58
CA GLY A 296 29.11 4.89 -31.32
C GLY A 296 30.55 5.00 -31.80
N ALA A 297 30.76 5.55 -32.98
CA ALA A 297 32.10 5.77 -33.57
C ALA A 297 32.98 6.68 -32.69
N ASP A 298 32.42 7.78 -32.18
CA ASP A 298 33.13 8.70 -31.29
C ASP A 298 33.54 8.03 -29.96
N CYS A 299 32.70 7.13 -29.44
CA CYS A 299 32.99 6.42 -28.19
C CYS A 299 33.98 5.28 -28.39
N VAL A 300 33.93 4.57 -29.52
CA VAL A 300 34.89 3.51 -29.86
C VAL A 300 36.30 4.05 -30.03
N ALA A 301 36.46 5.19 -30.72
CA ALA A 301 37.74 5.87 -30.94
C ALA A 301 38.24 6.69 -29.72
N CYS A 302 37.50 6.71 -28.61
CA CYS A 302 37.83 7.52 -27.44
C CYS A 302 38.86 6.82 -26.54
N ALA A 303 39.94 7.56 -26.19
CA ALA A 303 40.95 7.07 -25.25
C ALA A 303 40.40 6.69 -23.86
N PHE A 304 39.26 7.24 -23.45
CA PHE A 304 38.61 6.98 -22.18
C PHE A 304 37.48 5.93 -22.25
N GLN A 305 37.35 5.22 -23.38
CA GLN A 305 36.26 4.24 -23.57
C GLN A 305 36.11 3.26 -22.41
N LYS A 306 37.22 2.66 -22.00
CA LYS A 306 37.25 1.64 -20.92
C LYS A 306 36.86 2.20 -19.54
N LEU A 307 37.14 3.47 -19.27
CA LEU A 307 36.82 4.17 -18.03
C LEU A 307 35.39 4.71 -18.03
N CYS A 308 34.89 5.12 -19.19
CA CYS A 308 33.56 5.72 -19.35
C CYS A 308 32.47 4.64 -19.61
N ARG A 309 32.82 3.55 -20.32
CA ARG A 309 31.87 2.53 -20.81
C ARG A 309 32.45 1.11 -20.83
N PRO A 310 32.85 0.55 -19.72
CA PRO A 310 33.54 -0.76 -19.68
C PRO A 310 32.72 -1.91 -20.29
N ASN A 311 31.39 -1.87 -20.20
CA ASN A 311 30.51 -2.99 -20.55
C ASN A 311 29.86 -2.86 -21.96
N HIS A 312 30.20 -1.84 -22.77
CA HIS A 312 29.52 -1.58 -24.04
C HIS A 312 30.52 -1.15 -25.13
N ALA A 313 31.06 -2.08 -25.86
CA ALA A 313 32.13 -1.81 -26.82
C ALA A 313 31.71 -0.95 -28.03
N THR A 314 30.50 -1.09 -28.54
CA THR A 314 30.09 -0.52 -29.84
C THR A 314 29.03 0.60 -29.74
N GLN A 315 28.30 0.74 -28.63
CA GLN A 315 27.26 1.74 -28.51
C GLN A 315 27.76 3.07 -27.96
N GLY A 316 27.14 4.22 -28.31
CA GLY A 316 27.45 5.53 -27.74
C GLY A 316 27.02 5.67 -26.27
N ARG A 317 27.77 6.43 -25.47
CA ARG A 317 27.41 6.76 -24.07
C ARG A 317 26.03 7.43 -24.03
N ILE A 318 25.20 6.99 -23.13
CA ILE A 318 23.91 7.62 -22.81
C ILE A 318 24.04 8.30 -21.45
N VAL A 319 23.65 9.56 -21.37
CA VAL A 319 23.52 10.32 -20.12
C VAL A 319 22.14 10.94 -20.09
N SER A 320 21.52 10.95 -18.91
CA SER A 320 20.20 11.53 -18.71
C SER A 320 20.30 12.67 -17.73
N PHE A 321 19.78 13.83 -18.14
CA PHE A 321 19.68 15.02 -17.31
C PHE A 321 18.24 15.15 -16.83
N ARG A 322 18.06 15.56 -15.59
CA ARG A 322 16.76 15.85 -15.04
C ARG A 322 16.16 17.04 -15.77
N GLY A 323 14.94 16.92 -16.25
CA GLY A 323 14.19 18.02 -16.84
C GLY A 323 13.72 19.02 -15.78
N GLN A 324 13.05 20.06 -16.24
CA GLN A 324 12.46 21.07 -15.36
C GLN A 324 11.45 20.38 -14.42
N GLU A 325 11.55 20.65 -13.13
CA GLU A 325 10.63 20.15 -12.13
C GLU A 325 9.25 20.80 -12.30
N ARG A 326 8.18 20.05 -12.12
CA ARG A 326 6.82 20.60 -12.17
C ARG A 326 6.64 21.64 -11.05
N GLU A 327 5.88 22.68 -11.33
CA GLU A 327 5.66 23.80 -10.41
C GLU A 327 5.17 23.33 -9.02
N GLN A 328 4.22 22.40 -8.97
CA GLN A 328 3.68 21.85 -7.72
C GLN A 328 4.76 21.15 -6.88
N VAL A 329 5.69 20.43 -7.53
CA VAL A 329 6.78 19.74 -6.84
C VAL A 329 7.82 20.73 -6.34
N ALA A 330 8.14 21.76 -7.13
CA ALA A 330 9.05 22.84 -6.72
C ALA A 330 8.46 23.62 -5.51
N ALA A 331 7.17 23.96 -5.56
CA ALA A 331 6.47 24.62 -4.47
C ALA A 331 6.45 23.73 -3.20
N PHE A 332 6.20 22.42 -3.37
CA PHE A 332 6.27 21.46 -2.27
C PHE A 332 7.67 21.44 -1.61
N ARG A 333 8.75 21.35 -2.40
CA ARG A 333 10.13 21.39 -1.86
C ARG A 333 10.41 22.69 -1.12
N GLN A 334 10.01 23.83 -1.68
CA GLN A 334 10.17 25.11 -1.03
C GLN A 334 9.40 25.17 0.30
N LYS A 335 8.16 24.66 0.35
CA LYS A 335 7.38 24.54 1.57
C LYS A 335 8.09 23.66 2.60
N MET A 336 8.54 22.48 2.19
CA MET A 336 9.20 21.52 3.08
C MET A 336 10.59 21.97 3.56
N SER A 337 11.23 22.92 2.89
CA SER A 337 12.49 23.52 3.35
C SER A 337 12.31 24.55 4.47
N ARG A 338 11.09 25.05 4.69
CA ARG A 338 10.77 26.03 5.73
C ARG A 338 10.60 25.35 7.10
N ALA A 339 10.92 26.09 8.16
CA ALA A 339 10.81 25.60 9.55
C ALA A 339 9.37 25.13 9.88
N GLU A 340 8.36 25.81 9.36
CA GLU A 340 6.95 25.46 9.56
C GLU A 340 6.61 24.09 8.94
N GLY A 341 6.99 23.84 7.68
CA GLY A 341 6.77 22.55 7.02
C GLY A 341 7.45 21.40 7.77
N GLN A 342 8.65 21.63 8.26
CA GLN A 342 9.38 20.65 9.09
C GLN A 342 8.71 20.42 10.44
N ARG A 343 8.14 21.45 11.05
CA ARG A 343 7.41 21.36 12.32
C ARG A 343 6.15 20.50 12.17
N ILE A 344 5.36 20.73 11.12
CA ILE A 344 4.14 19.94 10.84
C ILE A 344 4.53 18.49 10.54
N TYR A 345 5.54 18.27 9.71
CA TYR A 345 5.98 16.92 9.35
C TYR A 345 6.45 16.11 10.59
N LYS A 346 7.13 16.73 11.55
CA LYS A 346 7.57 16.07 12.78
C LYS A 346 6.43 15.57 13.67
N GLN A 347 5.24 16.15 13.58
CA GLN A 347 4.07 15.72 14.36
C GLN A 347 3.53 14.36 13.88
N ARG A 348 3.82 13.95 12.64
CA ARG A 348 3.31 12.74 12.01
C ARG A 348 3.43 11.50 12.91
N GLY A 349 4.62 11.24 13.45
CA GLY A 349 4.87 10.03 14.24
C GLY A 349 3.92 9.93 15.43
N ALA A 350 3.80 10.98 16.22
CA ALA A 350 2.92 11.00 17.38
C ALA A 350 1.44 10.77 17.04
N ILE A 351 0.99 11.31 15.89
CA ILE A 351 -0.41 11.19 15.47
C ILE A 351 -0.70 9.80 14.88
N ALA A 352 0.15 9.33 13.97
CA ALA A 352 -0.11 8.11 13.21
C ALA A 352 0.23 6.81 13.96
N GLU A 353 1.25 6.84 14.84
CA GLU A 353 1.71 5.63 15.54
C GLU A 353 0.77 5.18 16.66
N PHE A 354 0.09 6.12 17.32
CA PHE A 354 -0.76 5.80 18.46
C PHE A 354 -1.95 4.89 18.10
N PRO A 355 -2.76 5.14 17.05
CA PRO A 355 -3.83 4.24 16.66
C PRO A 355 -3.33 2.82 16.35
N PHE A 356 -2.20 2.71 15.64
CA PHE A 356 -1.60 1.40 15.34
C PHE A 356 -1.13 0.65 16.58
N ALA A 357 -0.48 1.36 17.51
CA ALA A 357 -0.04 0.76 18.76
C ALA A 357 -1.25 0.24 19.56
N TRP A 358 -2.30 1.05 19.64
CA TRP A 358 -3.52 0.67 20.36
C TRP A 358 -4.21 -0.56 19.72
N ILE A 359 -4.40 -0.56 18.40
CA ILE A 359 -5.01 -1.66 17.66
C ILE A 359 -4.19 -2.95 17.82
N LYS A 360 -2.86 -2.86 17.69
CA LYS A 360 -1.97 -4.02 17.81
C LYS A 360 -1.87 -4.55 19.23
N GLU A 361 -1.79 -3.67 20.25
CA GLU A 361 -1.57 -4.07 21.64
C GLU A 361 -2.86 -4.38 22.40
N ARG A 362 -3.87 -3.51 22.29
CA ARG A 362 -5.12 -3.68 23.01
C ARG A 362 -6.06 -4.68 22.33
N MET A 363 -6.24 -4.57 21.01
CA MET A 363 -7.10 -5.48 20.26
C MET A 363 -6.38 -6.73 19.76
N LYS A 364 -5.05 -6.81 19.93
CA LYS A 364 -4.20 -7.93 19.49
C LYS A 364 -4.30 -8.20 17.99
N LEU A 365 -4.59 -7.18 17.18
CA LEU A 365 -4.70 -7.28 15.74
C LEU A 365 -3.31 -7.18 15.07
N ARG A 366 -2.44 -8.15 15.36
CA ARG A 366 -1.14 -8.33 14.70
C ARG A 366 -1.22 -9.31 13.53
N LYS A 367 -2.31 -10.07 13.49
CA LYS A 367 -2.64 -11.05 12.46
C LYS A 367 -4.16 -11.09 12.29
N PHE A 368 -4.64 -11.03 11.05
CA PHE A 368 -6.05 -11.23 10.74
C PHE A 368 -6.48 -12.67 11.06
N ARG A 369 -7.68 -12.83 11.55
CA ARG A 369 -8.27 -14.14 11.91
C ARG A 369 -9.12 -14.70 10.78
N LEU A 370 -9.65 -13.83 9.91
CA LEU A 370 -10.49 -14.21 8.80
C LEU A 370 -9.68 -14.28 7.50
N LEU A 371 -10.07 -15.20 6.60
CA LEU A 371 -9.44 -15.42 5.31
C LEU A 371 -10.00 -14.47 4.25
N GLY A 372 -9.11 -13.88 3.45
CA GLY A 372 -9.41 -13.01 2.32
C GLY A 372 -9.57 -11.53 2.69
N ILE A 373 -9.22 -10.66 1.74
CA ILE A 373 -9.13 -9.19 1.97
C ILE A 373 -10.46 -8.57 2.41
N ARG A 374 -11.59 -9.05 1.85
CA ARG A 374 -12.92 -8.55 2.21
C ARG A 374 -13.20 -8.76 3.70
N LYS A 375 -12.90 -9.95 4.23
CA LYS A 375 -13.13 -10.28 5.64
C LYS A 375 -12.11 -9.61 6.56
N ALA A 376 -10.85 -9.56 6.13
CA ALA A 376 -9.79 -8.86 6.84
C ALA A 376 -10.11 -7.34 6.94
N ARG A 377 -10.69 -6.74 5.89
CA ARG A 377 -11.15 -5.34 5.92
C ARG A 377 -12.21 -5.12 7.01
N LEU A 378 -13.14 -6.04 7.19
CA LEU A 378 -14.13 -5.95 8.28
C LEU A 378 -13.46 -6.01 9.66
N GLU A 379 -12.42 -6.84 9.85
CA GLU A 379 -11.68 -6.85 11.12
C GLU A 379 -10.96 -5.52 11.37
N ALA A 380 -10.36 -4.92 10.35
CA ALA A 380 -9.72 -3.61 10.47
C ALA A 380 -10.75 -2.51 10.79
N LEU A 381 -11.91 -2.54 10.13
CA LEU A 381 -13.01 -1.60 10.36
C LEU A 381 -13.57 -1.72 11.78
N TRP A 382 -13.79 -2.94 12.28
CA TRP A 382 -14.19 -3.18 13.67
C TRP A 382 -13.18 -2.61 14.67
N ALA A 383 -11.90 -2.76 14.37
CA ALA A 383 -10.85 -2.21 15.21
C ALA A 383 -10.90 -0.67 15.25
N ALA A 384 -11.09 -0.03 14.09
CA ALA A 384 -11.22 1.41 14.00
C ALA A 384 -12.49 1.92 14.70
N LEU A 385 -13.64 1.24 14.53
CA LEU A 385 -14.88 1.56 15.23
C LEU A 385 -14.71 1.52 16.76
N ALA A 386 -14.16 0.41 17.27
CA ALA A 386 -13.96 0.24 18.70
C ALA A 386 -12.98 1.29 19.26
N TYR A 387 -11.93 1.61 18.52
CA TYR A 387 -10.98 2.65 18.86
C TYR A 387 -11.67 4.02 18.95
N ASN A 388 -12.43 4.41 17.92
CA ASN A 388 -13.14 5.70 17.88
C ASN A 388 -14.20 5.81 19.00
N VAL A 389 -14.95 4.74 19.28
CA VAL A 389 -15.92 4.71 20.40
C VAL A 389 -15.21 4.90 21.73
N MET A 390 -14.06 4.28 21.95
CA MET A 390 -13.28 4.46 23.18
C MET A 390 -12.77 5.90 23.33
N LEU A 391 -12.33 6.55 22.25
CA LEU A 391 -11.96 7.96 22.27
C LEU A 391 -13.18 8.84 22.60
N TRP A 392 -14.32 8.56 22.01
CA TRP A 392 -15.56 9.30 22.28
C TRP A 392 -15.96 9.19 23.75
N ILE A 393 -16.00 7.97 24.31
CA ILE A 393 -16.28 7.76 25.73
C ILE A 393 -15.29 8.53 26.62
N GLY A 394 -14.01 8.56 26.24
CA GLY A 394 -12.98 9.35 26.93
C GLY A 394 -13.29 10.84 26.92
N ALA A 395 -13.67 11.38 25.77
CA ALA A 395 -14.03 12.80 25.62
C ALA A 395 -15.29 13.17 26.43
N LEU A 396 -16.32 12.30 26.42
CA LEU A 396 -17.53 12.49 27.21
C LEU A 396 -17.25 12.57 28.73
N ARG A 397 -16.36 11.70 29.23
CA ARG A 397 -15.95 11.72 30.63
C ARG A 397 -15.19 12.98 31.05
N GLN A 398 -14.56 13.63 30.08
CA GLN A 398 -13.81 14.91 30.28
C GLN A 398 -14.70 16.14 30.08
N GLY A 399 -16.00 15.97 29.88
CA GLY A 399 -16.96 17.07 29.74
C GLY A 399 -17.02 17.69 28.35
N ALA A 400 -16.61 16.96 27.31
CA ALA A 400 -16.84 17.41 25.93
C ALA A 400 -18.35 17.57 25.67
N PRO A 401 -18.81 18.69 25.06
CA PRO A 401 -20.23 18.94 24.85
C PRO A 401 -20.80 17.89 23.88
N VAL A 402 -21.80 17.17 24.34
CA VAL A 402 -22.66 16.33 23.49
C VAL A 402 -23.76 17.24 22.98
N GLN A 403 -23.65 17.77 21.77
CA GLN A 403 -24.85 18.26 21.11
C GLN A 403 -25.61 17.04 20.57
N PRO A 404 -26.89 16.86 20.96
CA PRO A 404 -27.70 15.81 20.34
C PRO A 404 -27.83 16.15 18.85
N ALA A 405 -27.60 15.13 17.98
CA ALA A 405 -27.90 15.27 16.56
C ALA A 405 -29.35 15.78 16.45
N ALA A 406 -29.53 16.86 15.70
CA ALA A 406 -30.85 17.37 15.37
C ALA A 406 -31.60 16.25 14.61
N ALA A 407 -32.76 15.85 15.12
CA ALA A 407 -33.62 14.80 14.60
C ALA A 407 -34.17 15.13 13.21
#